data_1ca2f8b799cab3ef85de114a5182b4cd
#
_entry.id   1ca2f8b799cab3ef85de114a5182b4cd
#
_cell.length_a   1.000
_cell.length_b   1.000
_cell.length_c   1.000
_cell.angle_alpha   90.00
_cell.angle_beta   90.00
_cell.angle_gamma   90.00
#
_symmetry.space_group_name_H-M   'P 1'
#
loop_
_entity.id
_entity.type
_entity.pdbx_description
1 polymer ?
#
loop_
_entity_poly.entity_id
_entity_poly.type
_entity_poly.pdbx_seq_one_letter_code
_entity_poly.pdbx_strand_id
1 'polypeptide(L)'
;MAPAKKFFLDGKRTSEREFANTTVRAPDTDLAEYERAPMQALSGYDVGEVPFVMQAVCYYEETLDVGVLERGLRATLAKYPMLAGRLDLRVPGWQNKGVKLTNDGVPLRVIADDDLKFEDLPQDYASETRRFLDFSPWIDVMLGDAPLFTAKVTQCAGGGSVLGVCMSHAVSDGQGFIEFLVAWSKAANGEAHPWGDPVFDRTLVSQPEPGQSVEDMRAMLSAEGFDNVPSVPMLGGALMAGRTLVPDFLRFPAGNRMMVSVNTDNLRNLREASGASNDNEALSAHSWLALADLCELPRGTPLEHVTVVSGRGGRTGLPDMYFGNAA
;
A
#
# COMPACT_ATOMS: atom_id res chain seq x y z
N MET A 1 0.60 -29.87 -10.69
CA MET A 1 0.88 -28.77 -9.75
C MET A 1 2.36 -28.44 -9.88
N ALA A 2 2.70 -27.30 -10.47
CA ALA A 2 4.08 -26.84 -10.46
C ALA A 2 4.43 -26.36 -9.04
N PRO A 3 5.63 -26.62 -8.53
CA PRO A 3 6.04 -26.16 -7.20
C PRO A 3 6.02 -24.62 -7.20
N ALA A 4 5.43 -24.04 -6.16
CA ALA A 4 5.44 -22.60 -5.94
C ALA A 4 6.89 -22.09 -6.00
N LYS A 5 7.17 -21.21 -6.96
CA LYS A 5 8.48 -20.54 -7.04
C LYS A 5 8.70 -19.76 -5.75
N LYS A 6 9.84 -19.98 -5.12
CA LYS A 6 10.25 -19.23 -3.93
C LYS A 6 10.54 -17.79 -4.33
N PHE A 7 9.63 -16.87 -3.99
CA PHE A 7 9.72 -15.44 -4.30
C PHE A 7 10.43 -14.61 -3.22
N PHE A 8 11.12 -15.24 -2.27
CA PHE A 8 11.65 -14.55 -1.11
C PHE A 8 13.14 -14.24 -1.25
N LEU A 9 13.47 -12.96 -1.24
CA LEU A 9 14.85 -12.44 -1.39
C LEU A 9 15.62 -12.35 -0.06
N ASP A 10 15.07 -12.80 1.07
CA ASP A 10 15.77 -12.71 2.34
C ASP A 10 16.48 -14.01 2.71
N GLY A 11 17.75 -13.87 3.08
CA GLY A 11 18.54 -14.94 3.68
C GLY A 11 17.89 -15.40 4.98
N LYS A 12 17.52 -16.68 5.02
CA LYS A 12 16.98 -17.34 6.21
C LYS A 12 18.01 -17.26 7.33
N ARG A 13 17.67 -16.66 8.47
CA ARG A 13 18.51 -16.76 9.67
C ARG A 13 18.47 -18.19 10.20
N THR A 14 19.54 -18.64 10.82
CA THR A 14 19.62 -20.02 11.36
C THR A 14 18.61 -20.30 12.49
N SER A 15 18.14 -19.26 13.18
CA SER A 15 17.10 -19.31 14.21
C SER A 15 15.68 -19.34 13.68
N GLU A 16 15.46 -19.03 12.40
CA GLU A 16 14.13 -18.99 11.81
C GLU A 16 13.67 -20.36 11.35
N ARG A 17 12.56 -20.85 11.88
CA ARG A 17 11.88 -22.05 11.45
C ARG A 17 10.54 -21.72 10.83
N GLU A 18 10.33 -22.11 9.58
CA GLU A 18 9.02 -22.01 8.95
C GLU A 18 8.07 -23.00 9.61
N PHE A 19 7.03 -22.46 10.25
CA PHE A 19 6.04 -23.24 10.99
C PHE A 19 4.84 -23.59 10.12
N ALA A 20 4.37 -22.64 9.30
CA ALA A 20 3.30 -22.82 8.34
C ALA A 20 3.45 -21.90 7.14
N ASN A 21 2.92 -22.33 6.02
CA ASN A 21 2.79 -21.52 4.82
C ASN A 21 1.47 -21.92 4.14
N THR A 22 0.42 -21.16 4.44
CA THR A 22 -0.93 -21.42 3.99
C THR A 22 -1.33 -20.41 2.93
N THR A 23 -2.01 -20.87 1.88
CA THR A 23 -2.68 -19.98 0.94
C THR A 23 -4.13 -19.81 1.34
N VAL A 24 -4.48 -18.62 1.82
CA VAL A 24 -5.85 -18.28 2.24
C VAL A 24 -6.66 -17.81 1.05
N ARG A 25 -7.86 -18.37 0.86
CA ARG A 25 -8.80 -18.03 -0.23
C ARG A 25 -10.11 -17.56 0.35
N ALA A 26 -10.84 -16.77 -0.43
CA ALA A 26 -12.23 -16.46 -0.11
C ALA A 26 -13.08 -17.76 -0.07
N PRO A 27 -14.21 -17.77 0.65
CA PRO A 27 -15.12 -18.90 0.66
C PRO A 27 -15.65 -19.24 -0.72
N ASP A 28 -15.80 -20.53 -1.03
CA ASP A 28 -16.27 -21.00 -2.36
C ASP A 28 -17.71 -20.56 -2.69
N THR A 29 -18.51 -20.23 -1.69
CA THR A 29 -19.89 -19.74 -1.85
C THR A 29 -19.96 -18.41 -2.60
N ASP A 30 -18.89 -17.64 -2.61
CA ASP A 30 -18.84 -16.32 -3.21
C ASP A 30 -18.27 -16.35 -4.64
N LEU A 31 -17.77 -17.53 -5.09
CA LEU A 31 -17.15 -17.70 -6.42
C LEU A 31 -18.12 -17.47 -7.59
N ALA A 32 -19.42 -17.70 -7.40
CA ALA A 32 -20.41 -17.46 -8.44
C ALA A 32 -20.50 -15.99 -8.90
N GLU A 33 -20.12 -15.04 -8.03
CA GLU A 33 -20.02 -13.63 -8.38
C GLU A 33 -18.73 -13.34 -9.18
N TYR A 34 -17.66 -14.05 -8.89
CA TYR A 34 -16.39 -13.97 -9.64
C TYR A 34 -16.53 -14.51 -11.08
N GLU A 35 -17.34 -15.54 -11.29
CA GLU A 35 -17.60 -16.07 -12.63
C GLU A 35 -18.37 -15.08 -13.51
N ARG A 36 -19.18 -14.18 -12.92
CA ARG A 36 -19.96 -13.15 -13.64
C ARG A 36 -19.12 -11.92 -14.00
N ALA A 37 -18.13 -11.59 -13.19
CA ALA A 37 -17.23 -10.47 -13.43
C ALA A 37 -15.77 -10.93 -13.22
N PRO A 38 -15.19 -11.65 -14.19
CA PRO A 38 -13.90 -12.32 -14.03
C PRO A 38 -12.74 -11.34 -13.87
N MET A 39 -12.97 -10.05 -14.08
CA MET A 39 -11.95 -9.01 -13.99
C MET A 39 -12.50 -7.75 -13.34
N GLN A 40 -11.80 -7.27 -12.32
CA GLN A 40 -11.96 -5.94 -11.75
C GLN A 40 -11.07 -4.96 -12.53
N ALA A 41 -11.68 -4.01 -13.21
CA ALA A 41 -10.94 -2.99 -13.96
C ALA A 41 -10.05 -2.14 -13.02
N LEU A 42 -8.96 -1.63 -13.56
CA LEU A 42 -8.08 -0.64 -12.92
C LEU A 42 -8.23 0.73 -13.58
N SER A 43 -8.05 1.79 -12.80
CA SER A 43 -7.94 3.16 -13.30
C SER A 43 -6.53 3.43 -13.83
N GLY A 44 -6.35 4.57 -14.50
CA GLY A 44 -5.01 5.03 -14.89
C GLY A 44 -4.09 5.30 -13.69
N TYR A 45 -4.66 5.76 -12.57
CA TYR A 45 -3.94 5.94 -11.31
C TYR A 45 -3.44 4.59 -10.77
N ASP A 46 -4.31 3.58 -10.68
CA ASP A 46 -3.93 2.25 -10.21
C ASP A 46 -2.77 1.64 -11.01
N VAL A 47 -2.80 1.81 -12.34
CA VAL A 47 -1.75 1.27 -13.22
C VAL A 47 -0.42 2.02 -13.03
N GLY A 48 -0.46 3.32 -12.74
CA GLY A 48 0.73 4.11 -12.41
C GLY A 48 1.43 3.63 -11.14
N GLU A 49 0.67 3.08 -10.21
CA GLU A 49 1.16 2.65 -8.90
C GLU A 49 1.66 1.19 -8.87
N VAL A 50 1.62 0.45 -9.99
CA VAL A 50 2.07 -0.96 -10.07
C VAL A 50 3.47 -1.20 -9.51
N PRO A 51 4.49 -0.33 -9.70
CA PRO A 51 5.84 -0.56 -9.17
C PRO A 51 5.94 -0.41 -7.65
N PHE A 52 4.92 0.12 -7.00
CA PHE A 52 4.98 0.45 -5.59
C PHE A 52 4.27 -0.59 -4.72
N VAL A 53 4.76 -0.75 -3.50
CA VAL A 53 4.24 -1.68 -2.50
C VAL A 53 4.02 -0.95 -1.19
N MET A 54 2.80 -0.99 -0.69
CA MET A 54 2.49 -0.56 0.66
C MET A 54 2.84 -1.66 1.65
N GLN A 55 3.33 -1.28 2.82
CA GLN A 55 3.77 -2.23 3.84
C GLN A 55 3.45 -1.73 5.24
N ALA A 56 3.16 -2.67 6.13
CA ALA A 56 3.02 -2.40 7.55
C ALA A 56 3.64 -3.53 8.37
N VAL A 57 4.17 -3.18 9.53
CA VAL A 57 4.67 -4.12 10.54
C VAL A 57 4.03 -3.76 11.86
N CYS A 58 3.29 -4.69 12.43
CA CYS A 58 2.58 -4.53 13.69
C CYS A 58 3.19 -5.46 14.74
N TYR A 59 3.47 -4.93 15.92
CA TYR A 59 4.03 -5.66 17.06
C TYR A 59 2.93 -5.98 18.07
N TYR A 60 2.88 -7.21 18.52
CA TYR A 60 1.91 -7.71 19.50
C TYR A 60 2.67 -8.36 20.65
N GLU A 61 2.36 -7.97 21.89
CA GLU A 61 2.95 -8.57 23.09
C GLU A 61 2.52 -10.04 23.26
N GLU A 62 1.34 -10.40 22.72
CA GLU A 62 0.84 -11.76 22.76
C GLU A 62 1.27 -12.56 21.52
N THR A 63 1.29 -13.88 21.68
CA THR A 63 1.44 -14.79 20.55
C THR A 63 0.13 -14.84 19.77
N LEU A 64 0.14 -14.39 18.53
CA LEU A 64 -1.03 -14.36 17.65
C LEU A 64 -1.50 -15.79 17.32
N ASP A 65 -2.79 -16.03 17.44
CA ASP A 65 -3.42 -17.28 16.97
C ASP A 65 -3.56 -17.24 15.44
N VAL A 66 -2.75 -18.05 14.77
CA VAL A 66 -2.72 -18.16 13.32
C VAL A 66 -4.06 -18.61 12.74
N GLY A 67 -4.77 -19.51 13.44
CA GLY A 67 -6.09 -19.98 13.00
C GLY A 67 -7.15 -18.87 13.06
N VAL A 68 -7.05 -17.97 14.04
CA VAL A 68 -7.91 -16.78 14.12
C VAL A 68 -7.61 -15.83 12.96
N LEU A 69 -6.32 -15.57 12.69
CA LEU A 69 -5.90 -14.73 11.58
C LEU A 69 -6.33 -15.29 10.23
N GLU A 70 -6.16 -16.60 10.02
CA GLU A 70 -6.56 -17.27 8.78
C GLU A 70 -8.08 -17.18 8.55
N ARG A 71 -8.89 -17.48 9.57
CA ARG A 71 -10.36 -17.36 9.48
C ARG A 71 -10.79 -15.93 9.19
N GLY A 72 -10.20 -14.96 9.90
CA GLY A 72 -10.46 -13.52 9.65
C GLY A 72 -10.09 -13.09 8.25
N LEU A 73 -8.91 -13.50 7.77
CA LEU A 73 -8.45 -13.18 6.41
C LEU A 73 -9.39 -13.78 5.35
N ARG A 74 -9.78 -15.04 5.51
CA ARG A 74 -10.75 -15.72 4.63
C ARG A 74 -12.07 -14.95 4.53
N ALA A 75 -12.62 -14.52 5.68
CA ALA A 75 -13.87 -13.75 5.73
C ALA A 75 -13.70 -12.37 5.09
N THR A 76 -12.54 -11.73 5.27
CA THR A 76 -12.27 -10.41 4.68
C THR A 76 -12.08 -10.50 3.17
N LEU A 77 -11.42 -11.54 2.67
CA LEU A 77 -11.24 -11.75 1.23
C LEU A 77 -12.57 -11.96 0.48
N ALA A 78 -13.63 -12.42 1.17
CA ALA A 78 -14.97 -12.46 0.59
C ALA A 78 -15.49 -11.06 0.19
N LYS A 79 -15.11 -10.02 0.94
CA LYS A 79 -15.46 -8.62 0.66
C LYS A 79 -14.42 -7.89 -0.19
N TYR A 80 -13.19 -8.37 -0.23
CA TYR A 80 -12.08 -7.79 -1.00
C TYR A 80 -11.50 -8.82 -2.00
N PRO A 81 -12.32 -9.32 -2.93
CA PRO A 81 -11.96 -10.45 -3.78
C PRO A 81 -10.75 -10.21 -4.65
N MET A 82 -10.52 -8.97 -5.07
CA MET A 82 -9.39 -8.63 -5.91
C MET A 82 -8.04 -8.95 -5.24
N LEU A 83 -7.96 -8.92 -3.91
CA LEU A 83 -6.71 -9.24 -3.20
C LEU A 83 -6.35 -10.73 -3.27
N ALA A 84 -7.33 -11.61 -3.47
CA ALA A 84 -7.10 -13.03 -3.74
C ALA A 84 -6.86 -13.33 -5.23
N GLY A 85 -6.95 -12.32 -6.09
CA GLY A 85 -6.74 -12.41 -7.53
C GLY A 85 -5.30 -12.19 -7.97
N ARG A 86 -5.15 -11.98 -9.28
CA ARG A 86 -3.85 -11.68 -9.92
C ARG A 86 -3.98 -10.55 -10.92
N LEU A 87 -2.97 -9.70 -10.98
CA LEU A 87 -2.93 -8.60 -11.94
C LEU A 87 -2.86 -9.14 -13.37
N ASP A 88 -3.55 -8.49 -14.29
CA ASP A 88 -3.42 -8.76 -15.72
C ASP A 88 -3.30 -7.45 -16.51
N LEU A 89 -2.07 -7.12 -16.87
CA LEU A 89 -1.72 -5.96 -17.68
C LEU A 89 -1.35 -6.34 -19.12
N ARG A 90 -1.36 -7.62 -19.47
CA ARG A 90 -0.91 -8.13 -20.78
C ARG A 90 -1.94 -7.92 -21.88
N VAL A 91 -3.18 -7.64 -21.50
CA VAL A 91 -4.27 -7.43 -22.44
C VAL A 91 -4.09 -6.08 -23.16
N PRO A 92 -4.20 -6.00 -24.50
CA PRO A 92 -4.12 -4.73 -25.23
C PRO A 92 -5.26 -3.78 -24.82
N GLY A 93 -4.92 -2.48 -24.73
CA GLY A 93 -5.86 -1.42 -24.33
C GLY A 93 -5.91 -1.17 -22.82
N TRP A 94 -6.00 0.10 -22.44
CA TRP A 94 -6.00 0.50 -21.02
C TRP A 94 -7.25 0.01 -20.28
N GLN A 95 -8.40 0.08 -20.94
CA GLN A 95 -9.70 -0.32 -20.38
C GLN A 95 -9.81 -1.82 -20.08
N ASN A 96 -8.86 -2.63 -20.58
CA ASN A 96 -8.85 -4.07 -20.38
C ASN A 96 -7.87 -4.49 -19.28
N LYS A 97 -7.14 -3.55 -18.66
CA LYS A 97 -6.21 -3.83 -17.59
C LYS A 97 -6.96 -3.95 -16.27
N GLY A 98 -6.60 -4.95 -15.48
CA GLY A 98 -7.33 -5.21 -14.26
C GLY A 98 -6.74 -6.31 -13.42
N VAL A 99 -7.48 -6.66 -12.39
CA VAL A 99 -7.22 -7.81 -11.54
C VAL A 99 -8.17 -8.93 -11.95
N LYS A 100 -7.62 -10.07 -12.36
CA LYS A 100 -8.39 -11.30 -12.52
C LYS A 100 -8.81 -11.83 -11.17
N LEU A 101 -10.11 -12.02 -10.99
CA LEU A 101 -10.70 -12.53 -9.75
C LEU A 101 -10.60 -14.06 -9.72
N THR A 102 -9.38 -14.59 -9.69
CA THR A 102 -9.09 -16.03 -9.79
C THR A 102 -9.24 -16.78 -8.47
N ASN A 103 -9.32 -16.06 -7.36
CA ASN A 103 -9.25 -16.63 -6.01
C ASN A 103 -8.04 -17.57 -5.80
N ASP A 104 -6.90 -17.27 -6.45
CA ASP A 104 -5.65 -18.00 -6.22
C ASP A 104 -5.16 -17.86 -4.78
N GLY A 105 -5.62 -16.81 -4.11
CA GLY A 105 -5.46 -16.59 -2.69
C GLY A 105 -4.22 -15.79 -2.32
N VAL A 106 -4.09 -15.61 -1.01
CA VAL A 106 -3.10 -14.81 -0.30
C VAL A 106 -2.21 -15.72 0.52
N PRO A 107 -0.88 -15.64 0.41
CA PRO A 107 0.01 -16.38 1.29
C PRO A 107 -0.02 -15.79 2.71
N LEU A 108 -0.24 -16.66 3.69
CA LEU A 108 -0.05 -16.40 5.11
C LEU A 108 1.09 -17.30 5.60
N ARG A 109 2.25 -16.71 5.80
CA ARG A 109 3.45 -17.43 6.24
C ARG A 109 3.69 -17.24 7.73
N VAL A 110 4.04 -18.30 8.42
CA VAL A 110 4.33 -18.27 9.85
C VAL A 110 5.74 -18.76 10.10
N ILE A 111 6.51 -17.92 10.77
CA ILE A 111 7.89 -18.19 11.17
C ILE A 111 7.96 -18.18 12.70
N ALA A 112 8.62 -19.15 13.30
CA ALA A 112 9.09 -19.06 14.66
C ALA A 112 10.57 -18.67 14.65
N ASP A 113 10.94 -17.61 15.35
CA ASP A 113 12.32 -17.19 15.53
C ASP A 113 12.71 -17.36 17.00
N ASP A 114 13.48 -18.43 17.25
CA ASP A 114 13.82 -18.87 18.60
C ASP A 114 14.86 -17.95 19.30
N ASP A 115 15.52 -17.07 18.55
CA ASP A 115 16.51 -16.11 19.07
C ASP A 115 15.91 -14.69 19.21
N LEU A 116 14.77 -14.39 18.56
CA LEU A 116 14.13 -13.09 18.59
C LEU A 116 13.26 -12.96 19.83
N LYS A 117 13.59 -12.04 20.72
CA LYS A 117 12.71 -11.67 21.82
C LYS A 117 11.90 -10.42 21.49
N PHE A 118 10.70 -10.34 22.05
CA PHE A 118 9.81 -9.19 21.81
C PHE A 118 10.43 -7.86 22.24
N GLU A 119 11.13 -7.84 23.36
CA GLU A 119 11.83 -6.67 23.88
C GLU A 119 12.98 -6.16 23.00
N ASP A 120 13.53 -7.03 22.12
CA ASP A 120 14.61 -6.71 21.19
C ASP A 120 14.11 -6.19 19.82
N LEU A 121 12.77 -6.05 19.67
CA LEU A 121 12.19 -5.54 18.43
C LEU A 121 12.58 -4.07 18.22
N PRO A 122 12.88 -3.67 16.96
CA PRO A 122 13.23 -2.29 16.65
C PRO A 122 12.06 -1.36 16.96
N GLN A 123 12.34 -0.32 17.76
CA GLN A 123 11.36 0.70 18.12
C GLN A 123 11.23 1.81 17.07
N ASP A 124 12.11 1.80 16.10
CA ASP A 124 12.11 2.74 14.98
C ASP A 124 11.85 2.01 13.65
N TYR A 125 11.47 2.77 12.64
CA TYR A 125 11.25 2.28 11.27
C TYR A 125 12.58 1.95 10.56
N ALA A 126 13.56 1.46 11.31
CA ALA A 126 14.89 1.16 10.82
C ALA A 126 14.90 -0.02 9.84
N SER A 127 16.04 -0.21 9.22
CA SER A 127 16.30 -1.19 8.16
C SER A 127 15.96 -2.65 8.50
N GLU A 128 15.80 -2.98 9.78
CA GLU A 128 15.56 -4.36 10.22
C GLU A 128 14.10 -4.83 10.09
N THR A 129 13.14 -3.92 9.89
CA THR A 129 11.73 -4.30 9.74
C THR A 129 11.46 -5.12 8.48
N ARG A 130 12.33 -5.00 7.45
CA ARG A 130 12.21 -5.73 6.19
C ARG A 130 12.17 -7.25 6.35
N ARG A 131 12.84 -7.80 7.38
CA ARG A 131 12.83 -9.24 7.67
C ARG A 131 11.44 -9.78 8.03
N PHE A 132 10.55 -8.92 8.51
CA PHE A 132 9.18 -9.30 8.87
C PHE A 132 8.20 -9.27 7.70
N LEU A 133 8.65 -8.89 6.52
CA LEU A 133 7.84 -8.71 5.33
C LEU A 133 8.16 -9.76 4.27
N ASP A 134 7.14 -10.20 3.55
CA ASP A 134 7.29 -11.05 2.37
C ASP A 134 6.87 -10.23 1.14
N PHE A 135 7.86 -9.72 0.42
CA PHE A 135 7.62 -8.92 -0.77
C PHE A 135 7.36 -9.78 -2.00
N SER A 136 6.29 -9.48 -2.73
CA SER A 136 6.16 -9.92 -4.12
C SER A 136 7.00 -9.00 -5.01
N PRO A 137 7.94 -9.52 -5.82
CA PRO A 137 8.67 -8.70 -6.79
C PRO A 137 7.68 -8.00 -7.72
N TRP A 138 7.79 -6.68 -7.87
CA TRP A 138 6.83 -5.90 -8.65
C TRP A 138 6.68 -6.39 -10.09
N ILE A 139 7.77 -6.92 -10.67
CA ILE A 139 7.75 -7.49 -12.02
C ILE A 139 6.87 -8.74 -12.10
N ASP A 140 6.92 -9.61 -11.08
CA ASP A 140 6.10 -10.82 -11.03
C ASP A 140 4.63 -10.46 -10.75
N VAL A 141 4.38 -9.40 -9.95
CA VAL A 141 3.03 -8.83 -9.78
C VAL A 141 2.50 -8.32 -11.12
N MET A 142 3.30 -7.54 -11.84
CA MET A 142 2.97 -6.98 -13.15
C MET A 142 2.67 -8.08 -14.18
N LEU A 143 3.37 -9.19 -14.14
CA LEU A 143 3.18 -10.34 -15.02
C LEU A 143 1.99 -11.23 -14.62
N GLY A 144 1.40 -10.98 -13.44
CA GLY A 144 0.29 -11.76 -12.90
C GLY A 144 0.71 -13.10 -12.28
N ASP A 145 2.00 -13.24 -11.97
CA ASP A 145 2.58 -14.47 -11.42
C ASP A 145 2.70 -14.42 -9.88
N ALA A 146 2.49 -13.25 -9.26
CA ALA A 146 2.62 -13.06 -7.82
C ALA A 146 1.34 -12.52 -7.17
N PRO A 147 1.13 -12.78 -5.86
CA PRO A 147 0.00 -12.27 -5.10
C PRO A 147 0.06 -10.75 -4.94
N LEU A 148 -1.12 -10.13 -4.89
CA LEU A 148 -1.29 -8.70 -4.66
C LEU A 148 -1.20 -8.31 -3.19
N PHE A 149 -1.41 -9.26 -2.30
CA PHE A 149 -1.27 -9.11 -0.86
C PHE A 149 -0.52 -10.30 -0.28
N THR A 150 0.32 -10.05 0.71
CA THR A 150 1.07 -11.08 1.46
C THR A 150 1.01 -10.78 2.94
N ALA A 151 1.01 -11.82 3.76
CA ALA A 151 1.08 -11.70 5.21
C ALA A 151 2.11 -12.67 5.79
N LYS A 152 2.88 -12.19 6.76
CA LYS A 152 3.88 -12.97 7.49
C LYS A 152 3.71 -12.74 8.98
N VAL A 153 3.58 -13.81 9.73
CA VAL A 153 3.62 -13.79 11.19
C VAL A 153 4.98 -14.31 11.64
N THR A 154 5.69 -13.55 12.44
CA THR A 154 6.90 -14.01 13.12
C THR A 154 6.59 -14.14 14.60
N GLN A 155 6.64 -15.36 15.13
CA GLN A 155 6.48 -15.62 16.55
C GLN A 155 7.82 -15.49 17.26
N CYS A 156 7.86 -14.69 18.31
CA CYS A 156 9.07 -14.43 19.09
C CYS A 156 9.31 -15.48 20.15
N ALA A 157 10.57 -15.68 20.52
CA ALA A 157 10.98 -16.53 21.64
C ALA A 157 10.42 -15.98 22.95
N GLY A 158 9.76 -16.85 23.73
CA GLY A 158 9.18 -16.46 25.02
C GLY A 158 7.82 -15.76 24.96
N GLY A 159 7.28 -15.51 23.76
CA GLY A 159 5.98 -14.87 23.54
C GLY A 159 6.11 -13.60 22.68
N GLY A 160 4.96 -13.06 22.30
CA GLY A 160 4.88 -11.95 21.36
C GLY A 160 4.91 -12.38 19.89
N SER A 161 4.49 -11.48 19.03
CA SER A 161 4.43 -11.72 17.58
C SER A 161 4.63 -10.45 16.78
N VAL A 162 5.13 -10.60 15.57
CA VAL A 162 5.19 -9.54 14.57
C VAL A 162 4.35 -9.95 13.37
N LEU A 163 3.38 -9.13 12.99
CA LEU A 163 2.62 -9.27 11.76
C LEU A 163 3.16 -8.27 10.73
N GLY A 164 3.77 -8.80 9.69
CA GLY A 164 4.21 -8.04 8.52
C GLY A 164 3.28 -8.26 7.34
N VAL A 165 2.89 -7.20 6.66
CA VAL A 165 2.00 -7.27 5.50
C VAL A 165 2.51 -6.39 4.37
N CYS A 166 2.29 -6.85 3.15
CA CYS A 166 2.57 -6.10 1.92
C CYS A 166 1.34 -6.14 1.01
N MET A 167 1.01 -5.00 0.40
CA MET A 167 -0.04 -4.87 -0.60
C MET A 167 0.49 -4.11 -1.81
N SER A 168 0.22 -4.62 -3.02
CA SER A 168 0.50 -3.88 -4.25
C SER A 168 -0.29 -2.58 -4.26
N HIS A 169 0.39 -1.46 -4.51
CA HIS A 169 -0.25 -0.15 -4.58
C HIS A 169 -1.19 -0.04 -5.80
N ALA A 170 -1.06 -0.94 -6.78
CA ALA A 170 -1.95 -1.01 -7.94
C ALA A 170 -3.42 -1.28 -7.59
N VAL A 171 -3.74 -1.77 -6.40
CA VAL A 171 -5.12 -2.15 -6.05
C VAL A 171 -5.79 -1.16 -5.12
N SER A 172 -5.01 -0.38 -4.38
CA SER A 172 -5.53 0.62 -3.44
C SER A 172 -4.43 1.58 -3.01
N ASP A 173 -4.82 2.70 -2.42
CA ASP A 173 -3.95 3.65 -1.75
C ASP A 173 -3.79 3.34 -0.24
N GLY A 174 -3.05 4.22 0.47
CA GLY A 174 -2.78 4.06 1.89
C GLY A 174 -4.03 3.98 2.76
N GLN A 175 -5.10 4.73 2.44
CA GLN A 175 -6.35 4.68 3.18
C GLN A 175 -7.03 3.31 3.01
N GLY A 176 -7.23 2.85 1.77
CA GLY A 176 -7.83 1.53 1.53
C GLY A 176 -6.98 0.37 2.08
N PHE A 177 -5.65 0.51 2.08
CA PHE A 177 -4.77 -0.46 2.74
C PHE A 177 -5.06 -0.58 4.25
N ILE A 178 -5.17 0.55 4.95
CA ILE A 178 -5.51 0.56 6.39
C ILE A 178 -6.93 0.04 6.62
N GLU A 179 -7.90 0.44 5.81
CA GLU A 179 -9.28 -0.06 5.88
C GLU A 179 -9.35 -1.58 5.77
N PHE A 180 -8.60 -2.16 4.81
CA PHE A 180 -8.50 -3.62 4.69
C PHE A 180 -7.91 -4.28 5.95
N LEU A 181 -6.85 -3.72 6.53
CA LEU A 181 -6.24 -4.26 7.75
C LEU A 181 -7.20 -4.19 8.95
N VAL A 182 -7.95 -3.10 9.07
CA VAL A 182 -8.99 -2.96 10.10
C VAL A 182 -10.13 -3.96 9.88
N ALA A 183 -10.59 -4.13 8.64
CA ALA A 183 -11.58 -5.13 8.28
C ALA A 183 -11.12 -6.54 8.66
N TRP A 184 -9.86 -6.89 8.36
CA TRP A 184 -9.28 -8.16 8.74
C TRP A 184 -9.20 -8.34 10.25
N SER A 185 -8.74 -7.34 10.98
CA SER A 185 -8.71 -7.37 12.45
C SER A 185 -10.11 -7.59 13.04
N LYS A 186 -11.12 -6.87 12.54
CA LYS A 186 -12.51 -7.03 12.99
C LYS A 186 -13.05 -8.43 12.71
N ALA A 187 -12.86 -8.93 11.49
CA ALA A 187 -13.27 -10.28 11.11
C ALA A 187 -12.56 -11.36 11.95
N ALA A 188 -11.28 -11.19 12.28
CA ALA A 188 -10.54 -12.09 13.14
C ALA A 188 -11.13 -12.17 14.55
N ASN A 189 -11.67 -11.06 15.05
CA ASN A 189 -12.37 -10.98 16.34
C ASN A 189 -13.85 -11.35 16.27
N GLY A 190 -14.38 -11.78 15.12
CA GLY A 190 -15.79 -12.09 14.93
C GLY A 190 -16.70 -10.84 14.93
N GLU A 191 -16.13 -9.66 14.70
CA GLU A 191 -16.84 -8.40 14.63
C GLU A 191 -17.22 -8.06 13.18
N ALA A 192 -18.28 -7.27 13.02
CA ALA A 192 -18.69 -6.79 11.71
C ALA A 192 -17.71 -5.74 11.17
N HIS A 193 -17.67 -5.59 9.84
CA HIS A 193 -16.91 -4.53 9.18
C HIS A 193 -17.41 -3.15 9.65
N PRO A 194 -16.53 -2.24 10.12
CA PRO A 194 -16.96 -1.02 10.82
C PRO A 194 -17.58 0.04 9.91
N TRP A 195 -17.25 0.05 8.61
CA TRP A 195 -17.61 1.15 7.69
C TRP A 195 -18.46 0.73 6.49
N GLY A 196 -18.95 -0.51 6.44
CA GLY A 196 -19.73 -1.03 5.32
C GLY A 196 -18.89 -1.77 4.27
N ASP A 197 -19.45 -1.97 3.09
CA ASP A 197 -18.79 -2.74 2.03
C ASP A 197 -17.90 -1.85 1.15
N PRO A 198 -16.73 -2.37 0.71
CA PRO A 198 -15.85 -1.62 -0.17
C PRO A 198 -16.47 -1.38 -1.54
N VAL A 199 -16.16 -0.23 -2.13
CA VAL A 199 -16.62 0.18 -3.46
C VAL A 199 -15.44 0.07 -4.45
N PHE A 200 -15.59 -0.76 -5.47
CA PHE A 200 -14.54 -1.06 -6.46
C PHE A 200 -14.74 -0.38 -7.82
N ASP A 201 -15.77 0.45 -7.96
CA ASP A 201 -16.11 1.09 -9.22
C ASP A 201 -15.05 2.14 -9.63
N ARG A 202 -14.17 1.77 -10.54
CA ARG A 202 -13.12 2.62 -11.09
C ARG A 202 -13.63 3.73 -12.01
N THR A 203 -14.87 3.65 -12.44
CA THR A 203 -15.45 4.72 -13.28
C THR A 203 -15.61 6.02 -12.50
N LEU A 204 -15.73 5.92 -11.17
CA LEU A 204 -15.86 7.09 -10.28
C LEU A 204 -14.64 8.03 -10.31
N VAL A 205 -13.46 7.53 -10.65
CA VAL A 205 -12.22 8.33 -10.75
C VAL A 205 -11.72 8.51 -12.20
N SER A 206 -12.36 7.85 -13.15
CA SER A 206 -11.86 7.77 -14.53
C SER A 206 -12.68 8.55 -15.53
N GLN A 207 -13.82 9.10 -15.12
CA GLN A 207 -14.72 9.80 -16.02
C GLN A 207 -14.59 11.32 -15.88
N PRO A 208 -14.50 12.06 -17.00
CA PRO A 208 -14.69 13.50 -16.98
C PRO A 208 -16.11 13.84 -16.50
N GLU A 209 -16.28 15.03 -15.96
CA GLU A 209 -17.61 15.54 -15.61
C GLU A 209 -18.57 15.44 -16.81
N PRO A 210 -19.86 15.18 -16.59
CA PRO A 210 -20.82 15.07 -17.67
C PRO A 210 -20.79 16.30 -18.59
N GLY A 211 -20.47 16.06 -19.86
CA GLY A 211 -20.35 17.11 -20.88
C GLY A 211 -18.97 17.74 -21.02
N GLN A 212 -17.97 17.32 -20.24
CA GLN A 212 -16.59 17.75 -20.35
C GLN A 212 -15.82 16.76 -21.24
N SER A 213 -15.14 17.27 -22.27
CA SER A 213 -14.25 16.44 -23.08
C SER A 213 -12.89 16.26 -22.42
N VAL A 214 -12.13 15.25 -22.85
CA VAL A 214 -10.74 15.04 -22.40
C VAL A 214 -9.87 16.25 -22.77
N GLU A 215 -10.15 16.88 -23.88
CA GLU A 215 -9.48 18.11 -24.35
C GLU A 215 -9.79 19.29 -23.43
N ASP A 216 -11.03 19.47 -23.01
CA ASP A 216 -11.43 20.52 -22.07
C ASP A 216 -10.75 20.33 -20.71
N MET A 217 -10.68 19.10 -20.23
CA MET A 217 -10.02 18.75 -18.97
C MET A 217 -8.51 19.04 -19.05
N ARG A 218 -7.86 18.70 -20.17
CA ARG A 218 -6.44 19.01 -20.39
C ARG A 218 -6.18 20.52 -20.45
N ALA A 219 -7.06 21.25 -21.13
CA ALA A 219 -6.97 22.71 -21.19
C ALA A 219 -7.13 23.35 -19.81
N MET A 220 -8.06 22.86 -19.01
CA MET A 220 -8.26 23.31 -17.63
C MET A 220 -7.03 23.03 -16.76
N LEU A 221 -6.52 21.80 -16.78
CA LEU A 221 -5.32 21.42 -16.02
C LEU A 221 -4.10 22.25 -16.44
N SER A 222 -3.92 22.49 -17.74
CA SER A 222 -2.83 23.33 -18.24
C SER A 222 -2.98 24.79 -17.79
N ALA A 223 -4.21 25.33 -17.76
CA ALA A 223 -4.49 26.68 -17.28
C ALA A 223 -4.21 26.85 -15.77
N GLU A 224 -4.34 25.78 -15.01
CA GLU A 224 -4.03 25.69 -13.57
C GLU A 224 -2.51 25.44 -13.31
N GLY A 225 -1.70 25.37 -14.38
CA GLY A 225 -0.25 25.13 -14.25
C GLY A 225 0.16 23.67 -14.14
N PHE A 226 -0.78 22.74 -14.32
CA PHE A 226 -0.45 21.33 -14.48
C PHE A 226 -0.01 21.09 -15.94
N ASP A 227 1.26 21.31 -16.21
CA ASP A 227 1.84 21.01 -17.52
C ASP A 227 1.65 19.53 -17.84
N ASN A 228 1.32 19.28 -19.12
CA ASN A 228 1.12 17.97 -19.69
C ASN A 228 1.97 16.90 -18.99
N VAL A 229 1.36 16.19 -18.06
CA VAL A 229 1.83 14.83 -17.77
C VAL A 229 1.63 14.10 -19.10
N PRO A 230 2.68 13.76 -19.83
CA PRO A 230 2.51 13.09 -21.10
C PRO A 230 1.64 11.86 -20.81
N SER A 231 0.73 11.56 -21.73
CA SER A 231 0.04 10.25 -21.75
C SER A 231 1.10 9.19 -22.05
N VAL A 232 1.92 8.93 -21.03
CA VAL A 232 3.08 8.08 -21.19
C VAL A 232 2.57 6.68 -21.05
N PRO A 233 2.73 5.84 -22.08
CA PRO A 233 2.57 4.41 -21.92
C PRO A 233 3.40 3.95 -20.73
N MET A 234 2.99 2.85 -20.08
CA MET A 234 3.65 2.25 -18.89
C MET A 234 5.20 2.26 -18.96
N LEU A 235 5.78 2.14 -20.17
CA LEU A 235 7.21 2.26 -20.43
C LEU A 235 7.74 3.67 -20.11
N GLY A 236 6.96 4.70 -20.34
CA GLY A 236 7.35 6.07 -20.04
C GLY A 236 7.24 6.40 -18.56
N GLY A 237 6.22 5.87 -17.84
CA GLY A 237 6.14 5.95 -16.38
C GLY A 237 7.34 5.25 -15.73
N ALA A 238 7.71 4.06 -16.22
CA ALA A 238 8.92 3.36 -15.80
C ALA A 238 10.21 4.12 -16.14
N LEU A 239 10.27 4.79 -17.31
CA LEU A 239 11.40 5.63 -17.70
C LEU A 239 11.46 6.94 -16.89
N MET A 240 10.31 7.54 -16.57
CA MET A 240 10.26 8.71 -15.69
C MET A 240 10.61 8.33 -14.25
N ALA A 241 10.05 7.24 -13.71
CA ALA A 241 10.46 6.69 -12.44
C ALA A 241 11.95 6.32 -12.42
N GLY A 242 12.46 5.72 -13.50
CA GLY A 242 13.88 5.45 -13.67
C GLY A 242 14.73 6.72 -13.74
N ARG A 243 14.23 7.79 -14.34
CA ARG A 243 14.94 9.07 -14.47
C ARG A 243 14.95 9.90 -13.20
N THR A 244 13.92 9.79 -12.36
CA THR A 244 13.80 10.51 -11.08
C THR A 244 14.21 9.66 -9.89
N LEU A 245 13.76 8.40 -9.81
CA LEU A 245 14.02 7.53 -8.66
C LEU A 245 15.38 6.82 -8.74
N VAL A 246 15.86 6.46 -9.92
CA VAL A 246 17.16 5.76 -10.05
C VAL A 246 18.34 6.67 -9.70
N PRO A 247 18.43 7.94 -10.14
CA PRO A 247 19.47 8.85 -9.68
C PRO A 247 19.42 9.07 -8.16
N ASP A 248 18.24 9.22 -7.58
CA ASP A 248 18.08 9.39 -6.14
C ASP A 248 18.38 8.11 -5.36
N PHE A 249 17.97 6.96 -5.89
CA PHE A 249 18.31 5.66 -5.33
C PHE A 249 19.82 5.35 -5.40
N LEU A 250 20.49 5.72 -6.51
CA LEU A 250 21.94 5.58 -6.65
C LEU A 250 22.71 6.63 -5.82
N ARG A 251 22.13 7.81 -5.64
CA ARG A 251 22.74 8.90 -4.86
C ARG A 251 22.54 8.69 -3.35
N PHE A 252 21.43 8.05 -2.96
CA PHE A 252 21.07 7.75 -1.57
C PHE A 252 20.69 6.27 -1.37
N PRO A 253 21.59 5.32 -1.70
CA PRO A 253 21.27 3.88 -1.71
C PRO A 253 20.90 3.32 -0.33
N ALA A 254 21.24 4.04 0.72
CA ALA A 254 20.91 3.72 2.12
C ALA A 254 20.59 5.03 2.85
N GLY A 255 19.51 5.70 2.44
CA GLY A 255 19.08 6.91 3.12
C GLY A 255 18.99 6.68 4.63
N ASN A 256 19.66 7.49 5.41
CA ASN A 256 19.51 7.46 6.85
C ASN A 256 18.06 7.81 7.18
N ARG A 257 17.39 6.90 7.85
CA ARG A 257 16.05 7.12 8.38
C ARG A 257 16.19 7.58 9.82
N MET A 258 15.45 8.59 10.18
CA MET A 258 15.38 9.08 11.54
C MET A 258 13.92 9.24 11.93
N MET A 259 13.55 8.65 13.04
CA MET A 259 12.25 8.90 13.66
C MET A 259 12.41 10.02 14.67
N VAL A 260 11.58 11.04 14.52
CA VAL A 260 11.54 12.18 15.44
C VAL A 260 10.19 12.20 16.13
N SER A 261 10.20 12.15 17.46
CA SER A 261 8.98 12.29 18.26
C SER A 261 8.85 13.74 18.73
N VAL A 262 7.70 14.34 18.45
CA VAL A 262 7.38 15.69 18.90
C VAL A 262 6.28 15.57 19.95
N ASN A 263 6.52 16.09 21.17
CA ASN A 263 5.50 16.07 22.21
C ASN A 263 4.38 17.08 21.91
N THR A 264 3.22 16.87 22.53
CA THR A 264 2.00 17.65 22.29
C THR A 264 2.19 19.16 22.55
N ASP A 265 2.98 19.54 23.56
CA ASP A 265 3.20 20.95 23.89
C ASP A 265 4.08 21.63 22.84
N ASN A 266 5.14 20.99 22.40
CA ASN A 266 5.99 21.50 21.32
C ASN A 266 5.21 21.59 20.00
N LEU A 267 4.34 20.62 19.71
CA LEU A 267 3.50 20.63 18.52
C LEU A 267 2.51 21.80 18.54
N ARG A 268 1.88 22.04 19.68
CA ARG A 268 0.99 23.20 19.90
C ARG A 268 1.73 24.52 19.69
N ASN A 269 2.91 24.67 20.32
CA ASN A 269 3.75 25.86 20.17
C ASN A 269 4.17 26.09 18.73
N LEU A 270 4.53 25.02 18.01
CA LEU A 270 4.89 25.10 16.60
C LEU A 270 3.71 25.57 15.74
N ARG A 271 2.50 25.02 15.99
CA ARG A 271 1.29 25.42 15.29
C ARG A 271 0.94 26.90 15.54
N GLU A 272 0.99 27.34 16.79
CA GLU A 272 0.73 28.73 17.17
C GLU A 272 1.74 29.68 16.54
N ALA A 273 3.03 29.33 16.57
CA ALA A 273 4.09 30.16 16.01
C ALA A 273 4.05 30.27 14.48
N SER A 274 3.61 29.19 13.80
CA SER A 274 3.51 29.13 12.34
C SER A 274 2.20 29.71 11.79
N GLY A 275 1.16 29.83 12.61
CA GLY A 275 -0.20 30.19 12.17
C GLY A 275 -0.88 29.07 11.37
N ALA A 276 -0.38 27.84 11.43
CA ALA A 276 -0.93 26.69 10.72
C ALA A 276 -2.32 26.30 11.25
N SER A 277 -3.21 25.84 10.37
CA SER A 277 -4.58 25.48 10.75
C SER A 277 -4.65 24.15 11.51
N ASN A 278 -3.67 23.26 11.33
CA ASN A 278 -3.57 21.97 12.00
C ASN A 278 -2.12 21.54 12.23
N ASP A 279 -1.96 20.49 13.01
CA ASP A 279 -0.64 19.97 13.43
C ASP A 279 0.17 19.41 12.25
N ASN A 280 -0.50 18.79 11.27
CA ASN A 280 0.17 18.23 10.11
C ASN A 280 0.77 19.32 9.21
N GLU A 281 0.05 20.43 8.99
CA GLU A 281 0.57 21.59 8.26
C GLU A 281 1.79 22.18 8.96
N ALA A 282 1.72 22.37 10.29
CA ALA A 282 2.82 22.90 11.07
C ALA A 282 4.07 22.04 10.98
N LEU A 283 3.93 20.72 11.17
CA LEU A 283 5.04 19.77 11.09
C LEU A 283 5.60 19.67 9.67
N SER A 284 4.75 19.62 8.64
CA SER A 284 5.19 19.53 7.26
C SER A 284 6.01 20.73 6.85
N ALA A 285 5.53 21.95 7.14
CA ALA A 285 6.24 23.18 6.86
C ALA A 285 7.57 23.27 7.62
N HIS A 286 7.56 22.95 8.92
CA HIS A 286 8.78 22.96 9.73
C HIS A 286 9.81 21.95 9.24
N SER A 287 9.39 20.72 8.97
CA SER A 287 10.27 19.66 8.46
C SER A 287 10.87 20.04 7.11
N TRP A 288 10.08 20.65 6.24
CA TRP A 288 10.52 21.10 4.91
C TRP A 288 11.59 22.19 5.00
N LEU A 289 11.37 23.19 5.86
CA LEU A 289 12.35 24.26 6.10
C LEU A 289 13.63 23.72 6.76
N ALA A 290 13.50 22.81 7.73
CA ALA A 290 14.66 22.19 8.38
C ALA A 290 15.49 21.36 7.40
N LEU A 291 14.86 20.65 6.46
CA LEU A 291 15.56 19.92 5.40
C LEU A 291 16.27 20.86 4.43
N ALA A 292 15.65 21.99 4.07
CA ALA A 292 16.28 23.00 3.23
C ALA A 292 17.54 23.60 3.87
N ASP A 293 17.46 23.89 5.17
CA ASP A 293 18.61 24.38 5.94
C ASP A 293 19.70 23.30 6.08
N LEU A 294 19.32 22.06 6.36
CA LEU A 294 20.25 20.92 6.46
C LEU A 294 20.99 20.66 5.14
N CYS A 295 20.32 20.85 4.03
CA CYS A 295 20.89 20.73 2.69
C CYS A 295 21.69 21.95 2.24
N GLU A 296 21.80 22.98 3.09
CA GLU A 296 22.51 24.25 2.81
C GLU A 296 22.05 24.92 1.50
N LEU A 297 20.74 24.84 1.21
CA LEU A 297 20.20 25.39 -0.03
C LEU A 297 20.29 26.92 -0.06
N PRO A 298 20.71 27.52 -1.16
CA PRO A 298 20.76 28.98 -1.27
C PRO A 298 19.40 29.62 -1.01
N ARG A 299 19.37 30.77 -0.35
CA ARG A 299 18.13 31.52 -0.14
C ARG A 299 17.50 31.88 -1.48
N GLY A 300 16.20 31.61 -1.63
CA GLY A 300 15.46 31.84 -2.87
C GLY A 300 15.50 30.67 -3.84
N THR A 301 16.11 29.52 -3.47
CA THR A 301 15.96 28.28 -4.22
C THR A 301 14.48 27.89 -4.24
N PRO A 302 13.84 27.70 -5.40
CA PRO A 302 12.48 27.18 -5.48
C PRO A 302 12.43 25.78 -4.86
N LEU A 303 11.49 25.59 -3.95
CA LEU A 303 11.24 24.29 -3.31
C LEU A 303 9.81 23.87 -3.58
N GLU A 304 9.64 22.60 -3.92
CA GLU A 304 8.32 22.01 -4.13
C GLU A 304 8.03 21.05 -2.99
N HIS A 305 6.83 21.11 -2.46
CA HIS A 305 6.31 20.19 -1.47
C HIS A 305 5.03 19.56 -2.00
N VAL A 306 5.02 18.24 -2.09
CA VAL A 306 3.84 17.50 -2.54
C VAL A 306 3.21 16.82 -1.33
N THR A 307 1.94 17.10 -1.10
CA THR A 307 1.13 16.44 -0.06
C THR A 307 0.07 15.57 -0.72
N VAL A 308 0.06 14.31 -0.33
CA VAL A 308 -0.97 13.37 -0.78
C VAL A 308 -2.25 13.61 0.02
N VAL A 309 -3.36 13.82 -0.67
CA VAL A 309 -4.66 14.10 -0.06
C VAL A 309 -5.68 13.09 -0.57
N SER A 310 -6.45 12.48 0.33
CA SER A 310 -7.52 11.56 -0.06
C SER A 310 -8.61 12.31 -0.84
N GLY A 311 -8.97 11.75 -1.98
CA GLY A 311 -10.12 12.21 -2.79
C GLY A 311 -11.46 11.68 -2.29
N ARG A 312 -11.52 10.87 -1.22
CA ARG A 312 -12.76 10.31 -0.69
C ARG A 312 -13.56 11.35 0.08
N GLY A 313 -14.88 11.21 0.00
CA GLY A 313 -15.82 12.13 0.64
C GLY A 313 -15.75 13.56 0.11
N GLY A 314 -16.38 14.47 0.84
CA GLY A 314 -16.23 15.91 0.65
C GLY A 314 -16.49 16.41 -0.76
N ARG A 315 -15.49 17.07 -1.38
CA ARG A 315 -15.63 17.79 -2.65
C ARG A 315 -15.68 16.91 -3.90
N THR A 316 -15.10 15.72 -3.85
CA THR A 316 -14.97 14.84 -5.02
C THR A 316 -16.17 13.94 -5.24
N GLY A 317 -16.99 13.72 -4.21
CA GLY A 317 -18.13 12.80 -4.27
C GLY A 317 -17.77 11.33 -4.28
N LEU A 318 -16.48 10.98 -4.14
CA LEU A 318 -16.06 9.57 -4.00
C LEU A 318 -16.59 9.01 -2.69
N PRO A 319 -17.14 7.77 -2.69
CA PRO A 319 -17.54 7.10 -1.46
C PRO A 319 -16.38 6.98 -0.46
N ASP A 320 -16.66 7.10 0.83
CA ASP A 320 -15.64 6.90 1.87
C ASP A 320 -15.00 5.52 1.80
N MET A 321 -15.77 4.50 1.42
CA MET A 321 -15.32 3.12 1.24
C MET A 321 -14.80 2.80 -0.17
N TYR A 322 -14.41 3.81 -0.95
CA TYR A 322 -13.79 3.56 -2.26
C TYR A 322 -12.43 2.85 -2.07
N PHE A 323 -12.35 1.61 -2.56
CA PHE A 323 -11.14 0.80 -2.50
C PHE A 323 -10.39 0.86 -3.83
N GLY A 324 -9.48 1.81 -3.95
CA GLY A 324 -8.65 2.11 -5.12
C GLY A 324 -7.75 3.30 -4.84
N ASN A 325 -6.99 3.72 -5.84
CA ASN A 325 -6.16 4.92 -5.75
C ASN A 325 -7.02 6.17 -5.97
N ALA A 326 -7.16 6.98 -4.93
CA ALA A 326 -7.97 8.19 -4.87
C ALA A 326 -7.20 9.37 -4.24
N ALA A 327 -5.87 9.30 -4.21
CA ALA A 327 -4.99 10.30 -3.62
C ALA A 327 -3.95 10.77 -4.63
#